data_5bcf3070c7c36824875a043a03eed797
#
_entry.id   5bcf3070c7c36824875a043a03eed797
#
_cell.length_a   1.000
_cell.length_b   1.000
_cell.length_c   1.000
_cell.angle_alpha   90.00
_cell.angle_beta   90.00
_cell.angle_gamma   90.00
#
_symmetry.space_group_name_H-M   'P 1'
#
loop_
_entity.id
_entity.type
_entity.pdbx_description
1 polymer ?
#
loop_
_entity_poly.entity_id
_entity_poly.type
_entity_poly.pdbx_seq_one_letter_code
_entity_poly.pdbx_strand_id
1 'polypeptide(L)'
;ANVLLSAGLLDMDTFITATGENETNIMSCVLAKHLMNSHNNDAQDRQRKAIALVNKEDYLVLAATMGSDIALNKKILAGNEILRFIRRGELLSVAHLHGFDAEVVEIIAAPNSPITRKPLSKLDPSFYGKIIIGAIFRDGEWQIAVGDTHIQGDESVIVACASLHLKDVQRLFLE
;
A
#
# COMPACT_ATOMS: atom_id res chain seq x y z
N ALA A 1 -14.36 -19.50 18.90
CA ALA A 1 -15.48 -18.56 18.81
C ALA A 1 -15.84 -18.00 20.21
N ASN A 2 -16.19 -18.86 21.19
CA ASN A 2 -16.69 -18.41 22.48
C ASN A 2 -15.75 -17.45 23.22
N VAL A 3 -14.43 -17.69 23.20
CA VAL A 3 -13.44 -16.83 23.84
C VAL A 3 -13.43 -15.42 23.22
N LEU A 4 -13.54 -15.32 21.90
CA LEU A 4 -13.57 -14.03 21.20
C LEU A 4 -14.85 -13.26 21.52
N LEU A 5 -15.98 -13.94 21.56
CA LEU A 5 -17.27 -13.33 21.92
C LEU A 5 -17.26 -12.85 23.38
N SER A 6 -16.77 -13.68 24.32
CA SER A 6 -16.66 -13.32 25.74
C SER A 6 -15.67 -12.16 25.97
N ALA A 7 -14.70 -11.99 25.09
CA ALA A 7 -13.74 -10.87 25.12
C ALA A 7 -14.29 -9.57 24.52
N GLY A 8 -15.55 -9.54 24.08
CA GLY A 8 -16.18 -8.34 23.53
C GLY A 8 -15.87 -8.08 22.06
N LEU A 9 -15.55 -9.11 21.26
CA LEU A 9 -15.22 -8.96 19.84
C LEU A 9 -16.26 -8.12 19.07
N LEU A 10 -17.54 -8.26 19.39
CA LEU A 10 -18.63 -7.61 18.66
C LEU A 10 -18.70 -6.10 18.88
N ASP A 11 -18.07 -5.61 19.94
CA ASP A 11 -18.01 -4.18 20.27
C ASP A 11 -16.81 -3.47 19.66
N MET A 12 -15.91 -4.24 19.00
CA MET A 12 -14.65 -3.71 18.43
C MET A 12 -14.80 -3.34 16.95
N ASP A 13 -14.14 -2.28 16.55
CA ASP A 13 -14.04 -1.84 15.14
C ASP A 13 -12.92 -2.59 14.39
N THR A 14 -11.89 -3.02 15.12
CA THR A 14 -10.74 -3.71 14.52
C THR A 14 -10.29 -4.87 15.41
N PHE A 15 -10.03 -6.01 14.78
CA PHE A 15 -9.45 -7.19 15.41
C PHE A 15 -8.08 -7.49 14.79
N ILE A 16 -7.06 -7.64 15.64
CA ILE A 16 -5.68 -7.88 15.20
C ILE A 16 -5.17 -9.19 15.81
N THR A 17 -4.67 -10.09 14.95
CA THR A 17 -4.00 -11.33 15.39
C THR A 17 -2.50 -11.19 15.25
N ALA A 18 -1.77 -11.34 16.36
CA ALA A 18 -0.33 -11.12 16.43
C ALA A 18 0.39 -12.17 17.29
N THR A 19 0.01 -13.45 17.17
CA THR A 19 0.70 -14.57 17.83
C THR A 19 1.99 -14.95 17.11
N GLY A 20 2.74 -15.91 17.63
CA GLY A 20 3.94 -16.43 17.00
C GLY A 20 3.70 -17.26 15.73
N GLU A 21 2.46 -17.72 15.48
CA GLU A 21 2.14 -18.69 14.44
C GLU A 21 1.21 -18.13 13.37
N ASN A 22 1.61 -18.30 12.09
CA ASN A 22 0.90 -17.75 10.93
C ASN A 22 -0.52 -18.32 10.80
N GLU A 23 -0.63 -19.64 10.91
CA GLU A 23 -1.88 -20.40 10.76
C GLU A 23 -2.89 -19.95 11.81
N THR A 24 -2.47 -19.85 13.06
CA THR A 24 -3.29 -19.36 14.18
C THR A 24 -3.76 -17.96 13.93
N ASN A 25 -2.87 -17.08 13.43
CA ASN A 25 -3.22 -15.70 13.13
C ASN A 25 -4.25 -15.60 12.01
N ILE A 26 -4.05 -16.31 10.90
CA ILE A 26 -4.99 -16.29 9.76
C ILE A 26 -6.35 -16.87 10.16
N MET A 27 -6.36 -18.06 10.78
CA MET A 27 -7.61 -18.71 11.16
C MET A 27 -8.41 -17.90 12.18
N SER A 28 -7.74 -17.31 13.17
CA SER A 28 -8.39 -16.45 14.16
C SER A 28 -8.92 -15.14 13.54
N CYS A 29 -8.17 -14.57 12.60
CA CYS A 29 -8.57 -13.37 11.85
C CYS A 29 -9.83 -13.62 11.02
N VAL A 30 -9.86 -14.72 10.24
CA VAL A 30 -11.00 -15.10 9.41
C VAL A 30 -12.23 -15.41 10.26
N LEU A 31 -12.04 -16.15 11.37
CA LEU A 31 -13.12 -16.45 12.32
C LEU A 31 -13.70 -15.17 12.94
N ALA A 32 -12.83 -14.27 13.40
CA ALA A 32 -13.26 -13.00 13.98
C ALA A 32 -14.07 -12.18 12.96
N LYS A 33 -13.57 -12.06 11.73
CA LYS A 33 -14.28 -11.35 10.66
C LYS A 33 -15.65 -11.95 10.37
N HIS A 34 -15.74 -13.28 10.30
CA HIS A 34 -17.00 -13.97 10.11
C HIS A 34 -17.99 -13.65 11.25
N LEU A 35 -17.55 -13.72 12.50
CA LEU A 35 -18.39 -13.42 13.67
C LEU A 35 -18.84 -11.95 13.66
N MET A 36 -17.93 -11.01 13.38
CA MET A 36 -18.22 -9.58 13.34
C MET A 36 -19.26 -9.26 12.25
N ASN A 37 -19.17 -9.90 11.08
CA ASN A 37 -20.10 -9.70 9.97
C ASN A 37 -21.46 -10.37 10.21
N SER A 38 -21.48 -11.56 10.83
CA SER A 38 -22.72 -12.30 11.06
C SER A 38 -23.62 -11.67 12.11
N HIS A 39 -23.08 -10.80 12.97
CA HIS A 39 -23.82 -10.09 14.03
C HIS A 39 -24.05 -8.61 13.69
N ASN A 40 -23.85 -8.22 12.43
CA ASN A 40 -24.07 -6.83 12.00
C ASN A 40 -25.56 -6.59 11.72
N ASN A 41 -26.38 -6.54 12.80
CA ASN A 41 -27.82 -6.25 12.74
C ASN A 41 -28.13 -4.75 12.77
N ASP A 42 -27.16 -3.88 12.96
CA ASP A 42 -27.37 -2.45 13.07
C ASP A 42 -27.07 -1.74 11.74
N ALA A 43 -28.00 -0.88 11.34
CA ALA A 43 -27.99 -0.02 10.14
C ALA A 43 -26.83 1.03 10.13
N GLN A 44 -25.85 0.92 11.00
CA GLN A 44 -24.61 1.67 10.92
C GLN A 44 -23.59 0.83 10.17
N ASP A 45 -23.23 1.31 8.97
CA ASP A 45 -22.21 0.76 8.07
C ASP A 45 -20.79 0.88 8.69
N ARG A 46 -20.60 0.22 9.84
CA ARG A 46 -19.28 0.14 10.50
C ARG A 46 -18.42 -0.83 9.72
N GLN A 47 -17.47 -0.29 8.98
CA GLN A 47 -16.45 -1.07 8.27
C GLN A 47 -15.49 -1.71 9.30
N ARG A 48 -15.89 -2.85 9.87
CA ARG A 48 -15.08 -3.62 10.82
C ARG A 48 -13.94 -4.30 10.07
N LYS A 49 -12.73 -4.23 10.63
CA LYS A 49 -11.52 -4.76 10.00
C LYS A 49 -10.91 -5.89 10.80
N ALA A 50 -10.42 -6.92 10.09
CA ALA A 50 -9.67 -8.01 10.67
C ALA A 50 -8.27 -8.08 10.04
N ILE A 51 -7.23 -8.00 10.87
CA ILE A 51 -5.83 -7.88 10.46
C ILE A 51 -5.05 -9.08 10.98
N ALA A 52 -4.33 -9.79 10.09
CA ALA A 52 -3.47 -10.90 10.45
C ALA A 52 -1.99 -10.55 10.31
N LEU A 53 -1.18 -10.82 11.36
CA LEU A 53 0.26 -10.74 11.27
C LEU A 53 0.82 -12.08 10.79
N VAL A 54 1.64 -12.06 9.73
CA VAL A 54 2.28 -13.26 9.17
C VAL A 54 3.79 -13.06 9.03
N ASN A 55 4.57 -14.14 9.18
CA ASN A 55 6.02 -14.07 9.17
C ASN A 55 6.62 -14.56 7.84
N LYS A 56 5.85 -15.29 7.01
CA LYS A 56 6.26 -15.80 5.70
C LYS A 56 5.46 -15.12 4.60
N GLU A 57 6.10 -14.83 3.47
CA GLU A 57 5.48 -14.11 2.35
C GLU A 57 4.33 -14.91 1.71
N ASP A 58 4.47 -16.21 1.56
CA ASP A 58 3.44 -17.10 1.01
C ASP A 58 2.11 -16.99 1.79
N TYR A 59 2.19 -16.70 3.09
CA TYR A 59 1.01 -16.55 3.95
C TYR A 59 0.28 -15.21 3.74
N LEU A 60 0.90 -14.21 3.12
CA LEU A 60 0.21 -12.97 2.76
C LEU A 60 -0.87 -13.23 1.71
N VAL A 61 -0.53 -13.99 0.67
CA VAL A 61 -1.49 -14.37 -0.39
C VAL A 61 -2.59 -15.24 0.20
N LEU A 62 -2.23 -16.22 1.03
CA LEU A 62 -3.18 -17.11 1.68
C LEU A 62 -4.16 -16.32 2.57
N ALA A 63 -3.67 -15.42 3.41
CA ALA A 63 -4.50 -14.59 4.29
C ALA A 63 -5.50 -13.74 3.49
N ALA A 64 -5.05 -13.11 2.42
CA ALA A 64 -5.90 -12.32 1.52
C ALA A 64 -6.99 -13.19 0.87
N THR A 65 -6.62 -14.38 0.36
CA THR A 65 -7.55 -15.33 -0.28
C THR A 65 -8.58 -15.87 0.71
N MET A 66 -8.17 -16.10 1.96
CA MET A 66 -9.07 -16.57 3.03
C MET A 66 -9.99 -15.47 3.59
N GLY A 67 -9.81 -14.22 3.16
CA GLY A 67 -10.73 -13.13 3.49
C GLY A 67 -10.30 -12.24 4.64
N SER A 68 -9.03 -12.24 5.06
CA SER A 68 -8.48 -11.18 5.92
C SER A 68 -8.54 -9.84 5.19
N ASP A 69 -8.90 -8.75 5.90
CA ASP A 69 -8.91 -7.43 5.27
C ASP A 69 -7.49 -6.94 5.00
N ILE A 70 -6.58 -7.22 5.94
CA ILE A 70 -5.17 -6.84 5.84
C ILE A 70 -4.32 -8.00 6.36
N ALA A 71 -3.29 -8.37 5.63
CA ALA A 71 -2.21 -9.23 6.10
C ALA A 71 -0.90 -8.44 6.16
N LEU A 72 -0.22 -8.47 7.30
CA LEU A 72 1.01 -7.74 7.54
C LEU A 72 2.18 -8.70 7.73
N ASN A 73 3.32 -8.43 7.08
CA ASN A 73 4.56 -9.17 7.31
C ASN A 73 5.59 -8.27 8.00
N LYS A 74 6.04 -8.67 9.20
CA LYS A 74 7.00 -7.90 10.01
C LYS A 74 8.30 -7.60 9.26
N LYS A 75 8.83 -8.56 8.50
CA LYS A 75 10.10 -8.40 7.80
C LYS A 75 9.97 -7.39 6.66
N ILE A 76 8.88 -7.46 5.91
CA ILE A 76 8.61 -6.53 4.81
C ILE A 76 8.41 -5.12 5.38
N LEU A 77 7.62 -4.96 6.44
CA LEU A 77 7.40 -3.68 7.08
C LEU A 77 8.71 -3.08 7.61
N ALA A 78 9.52 -3.86 8.34
CA ALA A 78 10.80 -3.40 8.84
C ALA A 78 11.77 -3.06 7.70
N GLY A 79 11.82 -3.88 6.64
CA GLY A 79 12.62 -3.62 5.45
C GLY A 79 12.26 -2.31 4.77
N ASN A 80 10.97 -2.05 4.60
CA ASN A 80 10.47 -0.81 3.99
C ASN A 80 10.83 0.42 4.85
N GLU A 81 10.69 0.33 6.18
CA GLU A 81 11.09 1.41 7.09
C GLU A 81 12.59 1.68 7.04
N ILE A 82 13.43 0.63 7.02
CA ILE A 82 14.88 0.78 6.88
C ILE A 82 15.23 1.42 5.54
N LEU A 83 14.62 0.96 4.45
CA LEU A 83 14.85 1.53 3.12
C LEU A 83 14.43 3.00 3.05
N ARG A 84 13.29 3.36 3.64
CA ARG A 84 12.84 4.74 3.74
C ARG A 84 13.84 5.61 4.50
N PHE A 85 14.43 5.11 5.59
CA PHE A 85 15.43 5.81 6.36
C PHE A 85 16.76 5.98 5.60
N ILE A 86 17.21 4.95 4.88
CA ILE A 86 18.47 4.98 4.10
C ILE A 86 18.37 5.90 2.89
N ARG A 87 17.24 5.88 2.19
CA ARG A 87 17.02 6.64 0.96
C ARG A 87 16.71 8.12 1.18
N ARG A 88 16.84 8.64 2.40
CA ARG A 88 16.73 10.06 2.81
C ARG A 88 15.82 10.91 1.88
N GLY A 89 14.52 10.78 2.04
CA GLY A 89 13.56 11.79 1.58
C GLY A 89 13.09 11.72 0.12
N GLU A 90 13.60 10.82 -0.70
CA GLU A 90 13.26 10.76 -2.13
C GLU A 90 12.12 9.79 -2.46
N LEU A 91 12.05 8.65 -1.75
CA LEU A 91 10.93 7.70 -1.82
C LEU A 91 10.21 7.67 -0.48
N LEU A 92 8.97 8.14 -0.44
CA LEU A 92 8.18 8.22 0.80
C LEU A 92 7.61 6.85 1.19
N SER A 93 7.14 6.08 0.22
CA SER A 93 6.66 4.72 0.46
C SER A 93 6.80 3.84 -0.79
N VAL A 94 6.91 2.52 -0.56
CA VAL A 94 6.88 1.50 -1.61
C VAL A 94 5.91 0.42 -1.19
N ALA A 95 4.87 0.19 -2.00
CA ALA A 95 3.94 -0.91 -1.82
C ALA A 95 4.10 -1.91 -2.95
N HIS A 96 4.49 -3.14 -2.61
CA HIS A 96 4.55 -4.24 -3.55
C HIS A 96 3.15 -4.83 -3.75
N LEU A 97 2.69 -4.91 -5.00
CA LEU A 97 1.39 -5.49 -5.32
C LEU A 97 1.50 -7.02 -5.36
N HIS A 98 0.95 -7.67 -4.33
CA HIS A 98 0.97 -9.14 -4.25
C HIS A 98 0.24 -9.77 -5.43
N GLY A 99 0.91 -10.72 -6.09
CA GLY A 99 0.38 -11.41 -7.28
C GLY A 99 0.72 -10.74 -8.62
N PHE A 100 1.40 -9.58 -8.58
CA PHE A 100 1.91 -8.89 -9.76
C PHE A 100 3.37 -8.48 -9.53
N ASP A 101 4.18 -8.53 -10.58
CA ASP A 101 5.53 -7.93 -10.55
C ASP A 101 5.44 -6.42 -10.74
N ALA A 102 4.79 -5.74 -9.79
CA ALA A 102 4.56 -4.31 -9.83
C ALA A 102 4.69 -3.68 -8.44
N GLU A 103 5.25 -2.49 -8.42
CA GLU A 103 5.40 -1.66 -7.24
C GLU A 103 4.64 -0.35 -7.42
N VAL A 104 4.04 0.11 -6.35
CA VAL A 104 3.48 1.46 -6.25
C VAL A 104 4.37 2.25 -5.31
N VAL A 105 4.92 3.34 -5.79
CA VAL A 105 5.83 4.20 -5.03
C VAL A 105 5.24 5.59 -4.89
N GLU A 106 5.40 6.16 -3.71
CA GLU A 106 5.21 7.58 -3.46
C GLU A 106 6.58 8.25 -3.47
N ILE A 107 6.77 9.22 -4.37
CA ILE A 107 8.04 9.89 -4.62
C ILE A 107 7.84 11.40 -4.70
N ILE A 108 8.77 12.15 -4.11
CA ILE A 108 8.79 13.62 -4.25
C ILE A 108 9.58 13.98 -5.50
N ALA A 109 9.00 14.79 -6.36
CA ALA A 109 9.66 15.29 -7.55
C ALA A 109 10.74 16.32 -7.16
N ALA A 110 12.01 16.04 -7.47
CA ALA A 110 13.07 17.00 -7.24
C ALA A 110 12.89 18.24 -8.14
N PRO A 111 13.16 19.45 -7.64
CA PRO A 111 13.15 20.65 -8.47
C PRO A 111 14.09 20.50 -9.68
N ASN A 112 13.60 20.86 -10.85
CA ASN A 112 14.33 20.75 -12.14
C ASN A 112 14.59 19.32 -12.64
N SER A 113 14.05 18.30 -12.01
CA SER A 113 14.09 16.93 -12.53
C SER A 113 13.35 16.81 -13.87
N PRO A 114 13.62 15.78 -14.69
CA PRO A 114 12.99 15.63 -16.00
C PRO A 114 11.47 15.66 -15.99
N ILE A 115 10.84 15.13 -14.91
CA ILE A 115 9.38 15.10 -14.76
C ILE A 115 8.78 16.49 -14.59
N THR A 116 9.51 17.44 -14.02
CA THR A 116 9.02 18.79 -13.75
C THR A 116 9.18 19.75 -14.92
N ARG A 117 9.82 19.32 -16.02
CA ARG A 117 10.14 20.21 -17.15
C ARG A 117 8.99 20.37 -18.13
N LYS A 118 8.08 19.40 -18.22
CA LYS A 118 7.04 19.35 -19.24
C LYS A 118 5.78 18.64 -18.70
N PRO A 119 4.59 18.93 -19.25
CA PRO A 119 3.40 18.14 -19.00
C PRO A 119 3.62 16.65 -19.34
N LEU A 120 2.87 15.77 -18.65
CA LEU A 120 3.03 14.32 -18.80
C LEU A 120 2.89 13.83 -20.24
N SER A 121 1.99 14.42 -21.02
CA SER A 121 1.79 14.11 -22.44
C SER A 121 3.00 14.42 -23.35
N LYS A 122 3.96 15.20 -22.84
CA LYS A 122 5.18 15.60 -23.57
C LYS A 122 6.45 14.99 -22.99
N LEU A 123 6.32 14.00 -22.10
CA LEU A 123 7.47 13.25 -21.61
C LEU A 123 8.15 12.46 -22.72
N ASP A 124 9.42 12.11 -22.48
CA ASP A 124 10.18 11.28 -23.40
C ASP A 124 9.50 9.91 -23.61
N PRO A 125 9.29 9.48 -24.87
CA PRO A 125 8.66 8.19 -25.16
C PRO A 125 9.36 6.97 -24.54
N SER A 126 10.63 7.08 -24.14
CA SER A 126 11.37 6.00 -23.48
C SER A 126 10.78 5.57 -22.13
N PHE A 127 9.96 6.42 -21.52
CA PHE A 127 9.24 6.13 -20.27
C PHE A 127 7.87 5.50 -20.52
N TYR A 128 7.32 5.59 -21.73
CA TYR A 128 6.01 5.03 -22.05
C TYR A 128 6.03 3.50 -21.94
N GLY A 129 4.96 2.95 -21.35
CA GLY A 129 4.84 1.51 -21.13
C GLY A 129 5.68 0.94 -19.99
N LYS A 130 6.48 1.77 -19.30
CA LYS A 130 7.32 1.34 -18.17
C LYS A 130 6.77 1.80 -16.83
N ILE A 131 6.17 2.99 -16.80
CA ILE A 131 5.67 3.63 -15.59
C ILE A 131 4.27 4.18 -15.83
N ILE A 132 3.46 4.20 -14.78
CA ILE A 132 2.16 4.86 -14.73
C ILE A 132 2.22 5.91 -13.63
N ILE A 133 1.96 7.15 -13.96
CA ILE A 133 1.82 8.23 -12.99
C ILE A 133 0.34 8.31 -12.66
N GLY A 134 -0.01 7.98 -11.42
CA GLY A 134 -1.40 7.82 -10.99
C GLY A 134 -1.99 9.10 -10.42
N ALA A 135 -1.31 9.72 -9.45
CA ALA A 135 -1.82 10.89 -8.75
C ALA A 135 -0.69 11.82 -8.30
N ILE A 136 -1.03 13.09 -8.09
CA ILE A 136 -0.15 14.11 -7.50
C ILE A 136 -0.82 14.67 -6.24
N PHE A 137 -0.02 15.00 -5.23
CA PHE A 137 -0.50 15.71 -4.05
C PHE A 137 -0.23 17.20 -4.21
N ARG A 138 -1.29 17.98 -4.31
CA ARG A 138 -1.25 19.43 -4.52
C ARG A 138 -2.32 20.11 -3.69
N ASP A 139 -2.00 21.23 -3.06
CA ASP A 139 -2.94 22.05 -2.26
C ASP A 139 -3.66 21.28 -1.15
N GLY A 140 -2.99 20.25 -0.59
CA GLY A 140 -3.52 19.43 0.50
C GLY A 140 -4.42 18.25 0.05
N GLU A 141 -4.57 18.03 -1.25
CA GLU A 141 -5.42 16.96 -1.80
C GLU A 141 -4.71 16.14 -2.88
N TRP A 142 -5.11 14.85 -3.00
CA TRP A 142 -4.68 14.00 -4.09
C TRP A 142 -5.52 14.26 -5.35
N GLN A 143 -4.84 14.53 -6.46
CA GLN A 143 -5.44 14.77 -7.77
C GLN A 143 -4.95 13.69 -8.75
N ILE A 144 -5.88 13.15 -9.55
CA ILE A 144 -5.50 12.15 -10.57
C ILE A 144 -4.68 12.83 -11.67
N ALA A 145 -3.55 12.22 -11.99
CA ALA A 145 -2.67 12.71 -13.04
C ALA A 145 -3.24 12.37 -14.43
N VAL A 146 -3.29 13.37 -15.29
CA VAL A 146 -3.73 13.27 -16.69
C VAL A 146 -2.67 13.83 -17.62
N GLY A 147 -2.82 13.63 -18.93
CA GLY A 147 -1.80 14.05 -19.91
C GLY A 147 -1.36 15.51 -19.80
N ASP A 148 -2.26 16.42 -19.46
CA ASP A 148 -1.95 17.86 -19.32
C ASP A 148 -1.42 18.23 -17.93
N THR A 149 -1.34 17.28 -17.01
CA THR A 149 -0.76 17.50 -15.68
C THR A 149 0.71 17.86 -15.82
N HIS A 150 1.09 18.99 -15.21
CA HIS A 150 2.48 19.43 -15.11
C HIS A 150 2.90 19.35 -13.63
N ILE A 151 3.75 18.38 -13.32
CA ILE A 151 4.27 18.14 -11.98
C ILE A 151 5.27 19.25 -11.65
N GLN A 152 5.16 19.81 -10.43
CA GLN A 152 6.06 20.82 -9.92
C GLN A 152 7.14 20.19 -9.01
N GLY A 153 8.24 20.90 -8.79
CA GLY A 153 9.21 20.49 -7.77
C GLY A 153 8.57 20.45 -6.38
N ASP A 154 9.01 19.51 -5.56
CA ASP A 154 8.54 19.25 -4.19
C ASP A 154 7.10 18.67 -4.08
N GLU A 155 6.43 18.39 -5.20
CA GLU A 155 5.16 17.67 -5.17
C GLU A 155 5.35 16.18 -4.94
N SER A 156 4.49 15.58 -4.10
CA SER A 156 4.42 14.12 -3.93
C SER A 156 3.61 13.50 -5.06
N VAL A 157 4.12 12.40 -5.62
CA VAL A 157 3.55 11.73 -6.79
C VAL A 157 3.45 10.23 -6.55
N ILE A 158 2.31 9.64 -6.86
CA ILE A 158 2.12 8.20 -6.86
C ILE A 158 2.43 7.65 -8.26
N VAL A 159 3.39 6.72 -8.29
CA VAL A 159 3.86 6.07 -9.53
C VAL A 159 3.74 4.56 -9.38
N ALA A 160 3.22 3.89 -10.40
CA ALA A 160 3.23 2.44 -10.49
C ALA A 160 4.19 1.98 -11.61
N CYS A 161 5.01 0.98 -11.34
CA CYS A 161 5.93 0.40 -12.32
C CYS A 161 6.24 -1.07 -12.00
N ALA A 162 6.76 -1.82 -12.95
CA ALA A 162 7.39 -3.10 -12.64
C ALA A 162 8.69 -2.88 -11.85
N SER A 163 9.05 -3.82 -10.96
CA SER A 163 10.22 -3.69 -10.07
C SER A 163 11.52 -3.37 -10.82
N LEU A 164 11.68 -3.92 -12.03
CA LEU A 164 12.83 -3.66 -12.90
C LEU A 164 12.94 -2.20 -13.38
N HIS A 165 11.84 -1.44 -13.38
CA HIS A 165 11.78 -0.05 -13.84
C HIS A 165 11.87 0.99 -12.71
N LEU A 166 12.08 0.57 -11.47
CA LEU A 166 12.22 1.49 -10.34
C LEU A 166 13.38 2.50 -10.53
N LYS A 167 14.47 2.07 -11.19
CA LYS A 167 15.58 2.98 -11.56
C LYS A 167 15.17 4.03 -12.59
N ASP A 168 14.29 3.70 -13.51
CA ASP A 168 13.76 4.66 -14.49
C ASP A 168 12.91 5.73 -13.79
N VAL A 169 12.12 5.33 -12.78
CA VAL A 169 11.37 6.27 -11.91
C VAL A 169 12.33 7.21 -11.19
N GLN A 170 13.39 6.69 -10.55
CA GLN A 170 14.38 7.53 -9.87
C GLN A 170 15.04 8.54 -10.81
N ARG A 171 15.46 8.13 -12.00
CA ARG A 171 16.05 9.04 -13.01
C ARG A 171 15.08 10.12 -13.47
N LEU A 172 13.80 9.79 -13.57
CA LEU A 172 12.77 10.74 -14.01
C LEU A 172 12.46 11.80 -12.94
N PHE A 173 12.48 11.41 -11.69
CA PHE A 173 12.02 12.25 -10.57
C PHE A 173 13.14 12.95 -9.80
N LEU A 174 14.38 12.45 -9.84
CA LEU A 174 15.46 12.88 -8.94
C LEU A 174 16.70 13.44 -9.67
N GLU A 175 16.97 13.06 -10.90
CA GLU A 175 18.13 13.50 -11.70
C GLU A 175 17.72 14.56 -12.75
#